data_5591949b2d8c1e7819dbe6a6dce1b0eb
#
_entry.id   5591949b2d8c1e7819dbe6a6dce1b0eb
#
_cell.length_a   1.000
_cell.length_b   1.000
_cell.length_c   1.000
_cell.angle_alpha   90.00
_cell.angle_beta   90.00
_cell.angle_gamma   90.00
#
_symmetry.space_group_name_H-M   'P 1'
#
loop_
_entity.id
_entity.type
_entity.pdbx_description
1 polymer ?
#
loop_
_entity_poly.entity_id
_entity_poly.type
_entity_poly.pdbx_seq_one_letter_code
_entity_poly.pdbx_strand_id
1 'polypeptide(L)'
;MTPLAASLLTIAVVASSPSYEVARAASPADHLLAADDAAWAAASPVEWGPSPYPTRFRALWSDTGLFLRFDATDPSPWHTMTRRDEHLWDEEVVEIFLDPDRSGRDYYELEINPANVVCDLRMISPWPDKKGDIDWNLAGLETRVATLGDASKPRGWTATAFLPWSGLIALPSAAKVALPPKPGDAWRFNVFRIERPGGKPSPEKDAVFAAWSPPSVKSFHDAAAFRDLVFVGPAR
;
A
#
# COMPACT_ATOMS: atom_id res chain seq x y z
N MET A 1 45.32 40.99 -22.03
CA MET A 1 45.17 39.72 -21.30
C MET A 1 43.72 39.63 -20.78
N THR A 2 42.89 38.93 -21.47
CA THR A 2 41.44 38.76 -21.11
C THR A 2 41.34 37.49 -20.26
N PRO A 3 40.68 37.51 -19.10
CA PRO A 3 40.52 36.29 -18.32
C PRO A 3 39.45 35.38 -18.92
N LEU A 4 39.78 34.10 -19.12
CA LEU A 4 38.85 33.06 -19.45
C LEU A 4 37.90 32.81 -18.24
N ALA A 5 36.62 33.02 -18.45
CA ALA A 5 35.62 32.63 -17.49
C ALA A 5 35.41 31.10 -17.57
N ALA A 6 35.78 30.39 -16.53
CA ALA A 6 35.47 28.96 -16.39
C ALA A 6 33.97 28.80 -16.01
N SER A 7 33.19 28.23 -16.94
CA SER A 7 31.79 27.87 -16.68
C SER A 7 31.78 26.60 -15.85
N LEU A 8 31.37 26.69 -14.59
CA LEU A 8 31.10 25.53 -13.73
C LEU A 8 29.77 24.90 -14.17
N LEU A 9 29.86 23.73 -14.80
CA LEU A 9 28.69 22.90 -15.11
C LEU A 9 28.20 22.24 -13.82
N THR A 10 27.12 22.77 -13.25
CA THR A 10 26.47 22.16 -12.10
C THR A 10 25.67 20.97 -12.60
N ILE A 11 26.17 19.76 -12.38
CA ILE A 11 25.39 18.52 -12.63
C ILE A 11 24.38 18.42 -11.49
N ALA A 12 23.12 18.72 -11.79
CA ALA A 12 22.03 18.42 -10.88
C ALA A 12 21.87 16.88 -10.80
N VAL A 13 22.26 16.30 -9.69
CA VAL A 13 21.91 14.93 -9.36
C VAL A 13 20.41 14.92 -9.11
N VAL A 14 19.64 14.46 -10.10
CA VAL A 14 18.21 14.18 -9.91
C VAL A 14 18.17 12.98 -8.98
N ALA A 15 17.84 13.20 -7.71
CA ALA A 15 17.54 12.11 -6.80
C ALA A 15 16.40 11.29 -7.41
N SER A 16 16.64 10.01 -7.71
CA SER A 16 15.59 9.13 -8.18
C SER A 16 14.47 9.07 -7.13
N SER A 17 13.23 9.22 -7.55
CA SER A 17 12.09 9.00 -6.64
C SER A 17 12.21 7.62 -6.03
N PRO A 18 11.87 7.44 -4.73
CA PRO A 18 11.94 6.14 -4.11
C PRO A 18 11.10 5.13 -4.90
N SER A 19 11.65 3.95 -5.14
CA SER A 19 10.96 2.81 -5.75
C SER A 19 10.92 1.66 -4.76
N TYR A 20 9.96 0.76 -4.91
CA TYR A 20 9.85 -0.47 -4.13
C TYR A 20 10.03 -1.67 -5.06
N GLU A 21 11.03 -2.49 -4.78
CA GLU A 21 11.22 -3.76 -5.47
C GLU A 21 10.38 -4.84 -4.79
N VAL A 22 9.46 -5.44 -5.55
CA VAL A 22 8.64 -6.55 -5.09
C VAL A 22 9.23 -7.86 -5.61
N ALA A 23 9.78 -8.65 -4.69
CA ALA A 23 10.47 -9.90 -5.02
C ALA A 23 9.46 -11.05 -5.27
N ARG A 24 9.92 -12.08 -5.98
CA ARG A 24 9.12 -13.28 -6.20
C ARG A 24 9.03 -14.10 -4.91
N ALA A 25 7.83 -14.50 -4.53
CA ALA A 25 7.58 -15.36 -3.38
C ALA A 25 8.18 -16.75 -3.60
N ALA A 26 8.86 -17.26 -2.57
CA ALA A 26 9.37 -18.63 -2.53
C ALA A 26 8.49 -19.55 -1.66
N SER A 27 7.62 -18.97 -0.83
CA SER A 27 6.79 -19.69 0.14
C SER A 27 5.36 -19.90 -0.38
N PRO A 28 4.67 -20.94 0.10
CA PRO A 28 3.24 -21.16 -0.17
C PRO A 28 2.37 -19.98 0.31
N ALA A 29 1.25 -19.76 -0.37
CA ALA A 29 0.30 -18.68 -0.08
C ALA A 29 -0.18 -18.68 1.38
N ASP A 30 -0.46 -19.85 1.94
CA ASP A 30 -0.95 -20.00 3.31
C ASP A 30 0.02 -19.43 4.37
N HIS A 31 1.32 -19.63 4.17
CA HIS A 31 2.36 -19.07 5.06
C HIS A 31 2.45 -17.56 4.94
N LEU A 32 2.30 -17.02 3.72
CA LEU A 32 2.28 -15.58 3.48
C LEU A 32 1.05 -14.93 4.13
N LEU A 33 -0.12 -15.51 3.94
CA LEU A 33 -1.35 -15.02 4.56
C LEU A 33 -1.36 -15.19 6.09
N ALA A 34 -0.68 -16.20 6.62
CA ALA A 34 -0.51 -16.37 8.06
C ALA A 34 0.51 -15.40 8.68
N ALA A 35 1.12 -14.53 7.87
CA ALA A 35 2.17 -13.58 8.28
C ALA A 35 3.40 -14.27 8.93
N ASP A 36 3.74 -15.50 8.48
CA ASP A 36 4.97 -16.18 8.90
C ASP A 36 6.19 -15.35 8.46
N ASP A 37 6.97 -14.88 9.42
CA ASP A 37 8.12 -14.00 9.15
C ASP A 37 9.16 -14.65 8.22
N ALA A 38 9.34 -15.95 8.31
CA ALA A 38 10.26 -16.69 7.43
C ALA A 38 9.78 -16.68 5.97
N ALA A 39 8.46 -16.75 5.75
CA ALA A 39 7.86 -16.67 4.41
C ALA A 39 8.07 -15.28 3.76
N TRP A 40 8.17 -14.23 4.58
CA TRP A 40 8.34 -12.85 4.15
C TRP A 40 9.80 -12.38 4.12
N ALA A 41 10.77 -13.25 4.39
CA ALA A 41 12.19 -12.89 4.48
C ALA A 41 12.76 -12.31 3.17
N ALA A 42 12.19 -12.67 2.02
CA ALA A 42 12.61 -12.15 0.71
C ALA A 42 12.09 -10.73 0.42
N ALA A 43 11.11 -10.23 1.17
CA ALA A 43 10.51 -8.91 0.97
C ALA A 43 11.25 -7.84 1.78
N SER A 44 11.84 -6.86 1.09
CA SER A 44 12.43 -5.70 1.75
C SER A 44 11.33 -4.84 2.38
N PRO A 45 11.42 -4.50 3.68
CA PRO A 45 10.43 -3.64 4.30
C PRO A 45 10.64 -2.18 3.95
N VAL A 46 9.53 -1.44 3.85
CA VAL A 46 9.51 0.03 3.98
C VAL A 46 8.73 0.40 5.23
N GLU A 47 9.11 1.49 5.87
CA GLU A 47 8.50 1.93 7.13
C GLU A 47 8.21 3.43 7.06
N TRP A 48 7.06 3.84 7.59
CA TRP A 48 6.63 5.23 7.65
C TRP A 48 5.70 5.46 8.85
N GLY A 49 5.27 6.70 9.01
CA GLY A 49 4.39 7.12 10.09
C GLY A 49 5.14 7.67 11.29
N PRO A 50 4.48 8.55 12.07
CA PRO A 50 5.09 9.16 13.25
C PRO A 50 5.11 8.18 14.43
N SER A 51 6.06 8.39 15.36
CA SER A 51 5.98 7.74 16.66
C SER A 51 4.73 8.22 17.42
N PRO A 52 4.00 7.34 18.12
CA PRO A 52 4.27 5.93 18.37
C PRO A 52 3.59 4.96 17.38
N TYR A 53 3.17 5.41 16.22
CA TYR A 53 2.37 4.65 15.24
C TYR A 53 3.14 4.33 13.93
N PRO A 54 4.39 3.84 13.95
CA PRO A 54 5.06 3.43 12.73
C PRO A 54 4.31 2.25 12.09
N THR A 55 4.30 2.27 10.77
CA THR A 55 3.74 1.18 9.96
C THR A 55 4.81 0.65 9.02
N ARG A 56 4.88 -0.67 8.88
CA ARG A 56 5.79 -1.36 7.98
C ARG A 56 5.00 -2.05 6.89
N PHE A 57 5.49 -1.95 5.66
CA PHE A 57 4.92 -2.64 4.51
C PHE A 57 5.92 -3.55 3.86
N ARG A 58 5.43 -4.72 3.39
CA ARG A 58 6.16 -5.67 2.55
C ARG A 58 5.23 -6.20 1.46
N ALA A 59 5.80 -6.48 0.29
CA ALA A 59 5.07 -7.15 -0.79
C ALA A 59 5.92 -8.23 -1.45
N LEU A 60 5.25 -9.29 -1.90
CA LEU A 60 5.81 -10.38 -2.71
C LEU A 60 4.83 -10.70 -3.83
N TRP A 61 5.32 -11.28 -4.92
CA TRP A 61 4.48 -11.70 -6.03
C TRP A 61 4.74 -13.14 -6.46
N SER A 62 3.76 -13.77 -7.09
CA SER A 62 3.83 -15.12 -7.64
C SER A 62 3.18 -15.21 -9.02
N ASP A 63 3.12 -16.39 -9.60
CA ASP A 63 2.39 -16.61 -10.85
C ASP A 63 0.88 -16.44 -10.69
N THR A 64 0.35 -16.44 -9.47
CA THR A 64 -1.09 -16.38 -9.19
C THR A 64 -1.58 -15.05 -8.67
N GLY A 65 -0.71 -14.22 -8.06
CA GLY A 65 -1.13 -12.94 -7.50
C GLY A 65 -0.04 -12.19 -6.75
N LEU A 66 -0.43 -11.04 -6.21
CA LEU A 66 0.36 -10.15 -5.36
C LEU A 66 -0.01 -10.40 -3.91
N PHE A 67 1.00 -10.53 -3.05
CA PHE A 67 0.86 -10.65 -1.61
C PHE A 67 1.33 -9.36 -0.94
N LEU A 68 0.54 -8.87 0.00
CA LEU A 68 0.79 -7.65 0.77
C LEU A 68 0.84 -7.99 2.25
N ARG A 69 1.71 -7.31 3.00
CA ARG A 69 1.73 -7.36 4.46
C ARG A 69 1.97 -5.98 5.03
N PHE A 70 1.13 -5.61 5.97
CA PHE A 70 1.28 -4.43 6.80
C PHE A 70 1.48 -4.88 8.26
N ASP A 71 2.46 -4.30 8.93
CA ASP A 71 2.63 -4.44 10.38
C ASP A 71 2.46 -3.03 10.97
N ALA A 72 1.31 -2.77 11.57
CA ALA A 72 0.94 -1.48 12.13
C ALA A 72 1.16 -1.47 13.64
N THR A 73 2.08 -0.62 14.13
CA THR A 73 2.24 -0.39 15.57
C THR A 73 1.07 0.42 16.09
N ASP A 74 0.39 -0.12 17.08
CA ASP A 74 -0.82 0.47 17.65
C ASP A 74 -1.11 -0.13 19.04
N PRO A 75 -0.98 0.64 20.11
CA PRO A 75 -1.25 0.16 21.44
C PRO A 75 -2.73 0.01 21.77
N SER A 76 -3.63 0.51 20.93
CA SER A 76 -5.07 0.57 21.18
C SER A 76 -5.88 0.44 19.89
N PRO A 77 -5.74 -0.67 19.12
CA PRO A 77 -6.46 -0.84 17.87
C PRO A 77 -7.98 -0.68 18.07
N TRP A 78 -8.59 0.12 17.22
CA TRP A 78 -10.00 0.46 17.35
C TRP A 78 -10.75 0.36 16.04
N HIS A 79 -12.00 -0.07 16.09
CA HIS A 79 -12.93 -0.12 14.98
C HIS A 79 -14.37 -0.22 15.49
N THR A 80 -15.31 0.26 14.70
CA THR A 80 -16.76 0.00 14.88
C THR A 80 -17.39 -0.55 13.61
N MET A 81 -16.77 -0.35 12.47
CA MET A 81 -17.23 -0.85 11.17
C MET A 81 -16.96 -2.35 11.06
N THR A 82 -17.99 -3.09 10.63
CA THR A 82 -17.99 -4.56 10.64
C THR A 82 -18.46 -5.16 9.32
N ARG A 83 -18.85 -4.34 8.35
CA ARG A 83 -19.33 -4.79 7.03
C ARG A 83 -18.40 -4.32 5.94
N ARG A 84 -18.23 -5.15 4.91
CA ARG A 84 -17.50 -4.79 3.70
C ARG A 84 -18.03 -3.48 3.11
N ASP A 85 -17.12 -2.67 2.57
CA ASP A 85 -17.37 -1.42 1.87
C ASP A 85 -18.04 -0.32 2.74
N GLU A 86 -17.97 -0.44 4.07
CA GLU A 86 -18.16 0.72 4.94
C GLU A 86 -16.99 1.70 4.75
N HIS A 87 -17.18 2.95 5.08
CA HIS A 87 -16.18 4.02 4.91
C HIS A 87 -15.04 3.88 5.93
N LEU A 88 -14.20 2.84 5.76
CA LEU A 88 -13.17 2.50 6.74
C LEU A 88 -12.18 3.63 6.99
N TRP A 89 -11.97 4.51 6.00
CA TRP A 89 -11.12 5.71 6.14
C TRP A 89 -11.58 6.70 7.21
N ASP A 90 -12.80 6.59 7.72
CA ASP A 90 -13.29 7.38 8.86
C ASP A 90 -12.78 6.84 10.21
N GLU A 91 -12.17 5.65 10.23
CA GLU A 91 -11.63 4.98 11.42
C GLU A 91 -10.14 4.65 11.26
N GLU A 92 -9.72 3.47 11.66
CA GLU A 92 -8.34 3.00 11.56
C GLU A 92 -8.18 2.01 10.42
N VAL A 93 -7.27 2.31 9.51
CA VAL A 93 -7.00 1.46 8.35
C VAL A 93 -5.52 1.48 7.96
N VAL A 94 -5.09 0.41 7.29
CA VAL A 94 -3.97 0.44 6.35
C VAL A 94 -4.52 0.40 4.94
N GLU A 95 -3.88 1.15 4.03
CA GLU A 95 -4.36 1.28 2.66
C GLU A 95 -3.23 1.06 1.66
N ILE A 96 -3.58 0.56 0.48
CA ILE A 96 -2.72 0.55 -0.70
C ILE A 96 -3.50 1.00 -1.92
N PHE A 97 -2.88 1.89 -2.70
CA PHE A 97 -3.34 2.25 -4.04
C PHE A 97 -2.39 1.65 -5.08
N LEU A 98 -2.95 0.94 -6.06
CA LEU A 98 -2.20 0.27 -7.12
C LEU A 98 -2.67 0.79 -8.49
N ASP A 99 -1.72 1.31 -9.27
CA ASP A 99 -1.93 1.87 -10.61
C ASP A 99 -1.09 1.08 -11.64
N PRO A 100 -1.66 -0.01 -12.20
CA PRO A 100 -0.93 -0.93 -13.06
C PRO A 100 -0.42 -0.30 -14.37
N ASP A 101 -1.21 0.52 -15.06
CA ASP A 101 -0.84 1.16 -16.32
C ASP A 101 -0.15 2.52 -16.16
N ARG A 102 0.09 2.94 -14.91
CA ARG A 102 0.82 4.17 -14.55
C ARG A 102 0.12 5.45 -15.00
N SER A 103 -1.17 5.37 -15.31
CA SER A 103 -1.96 6.51 -15.83
C SER A 103 -2.42 7.49 -14.75
N GLY A 104 -2.39 7.08 -13.48
CA GLY A 104 -2.98 7.82 -12.37
C GLY A 104 -4.51 7.79 -12.37
N ARG A 105 -5.11 6.88 -13.15
CA ARG A 105 -6.57 6.70 -13.28
C ARG A 105 -6.92 5.23 -13.31
N ASP A 106 -8.18 4.92 -12.98
CA ASP A 106 -8.66 3.53 -12.93
C ASP A 106 -7.76 2.63 -12.07
N TYR A 107 -7.23 3.17 -10.96
CA TYR A 107 -6.39 2.44 -10.02
C TYR A 107 -7.21 1.73 -8.96
N TYR A 108 -6.62 0.71 -8.36
CA TYR A 108 -7.20 -0.07 -7.28
C TYR A 108 -6.89 0.56 -5.93
N GLU A 109 -7.87 0.61 -5.06
CA GLU A 109 -7.74 1.00 -3.66
C GLU A 109 -8.21 -0.15 -2.78
N LEU A 110 -7.39 -0.53 -1.81
CA LEU A 110 -7.72 -1.53 -0.79
C LEU A 110 -7.46 -0.94 0.58
N GLU A 111 -8.47 -1.00 1.42
CA GLU A 111 -8.41 -0.65 2.84
C GLU A 111 -8.71 -1.88 3.70
N ILE A 112 -7.98 -2.05 4.79
CA ILE A 112 -8.18 -3.13 5.75
C ILE A 112 -8.12 -2.52 7.16
N ASN A 113 -9.16 -2.77 7.97
CA ASN A 113 -9.20 -2.33 9.35
C ASN A 113 -8.68 -3.40 10.34
N PRO A 114 -8.49 -3.08 11.63
CA PRO A 114 -8.01 -4.05 12.64
C PRO A 114 -8.92 -5.28 12.84
N ALA A 115 -10.19 -5.22 12.43
CA ALA A 115 -11.13 -6.36 12.49
C ALA A 115 -11.15 -7.22 11.21
N ASN A 116 -10.26 -7.00 10.27
CA ASN A 116 -10.27 -7.65 8.95
C ASN A 116 -11.52 -7.33 8.12
N VAL A 117 -12.11 -6.16 8.33
CA VAL A 117 -13.10 -5.61 7.41
C VAL A 117 -12.37 -4.96 6.26
N VAL A 118 -12.88 -5.15 5.07
CA VAL A 118 -12.30 -4.67 3.82
C VAL A 118 -13.23 -3.63 3.20
N CYS A 119 -12.65 -2.54 2.72
CA CYS A 119 -13.23 -1.70 1.69
C CYS A 119 -12.29 -1.75 0.49
N ASP A 120 -12.78 -2.16 -0.68
CA ASP A 120 -11.98 -2.15 -1.89
C ASP A 120 -12.79 -1.58 -3.05
N LEU A 121 -12.15 -0.75 -3.84
CA LEU A 121 -12.83 -0.01 -4.89
C LEU A 121 -11.92 0.29 -6.07
N ARG A 122 -12.56 0.59 -7.20
CA ARG A 122 -11.91 1.16 -8.36
C ARG A 122 -11.95 2.68 -8.27
N MET A 123 -10.81 3.33 -8.27
CA MET A 123 -10.68 4.78 -8.36
C MET A 123 -10.60 5.23 -9.82
N ILE A 124 -11.70 5.76 -10.33
CA ILE A 124 -11.84 6.21 -11.73
C ILE A 124 -10.95 7.44 -11.99
N SER A 125 -10.90 8.38 -11.04
CA SER A 125 -10.06 9.57 -11.14
C SER A 125 -9.51 10.01 -9.79
N PRO A 126 -8.26 10.56 -9.76
CA PRO A 126 -7.62 11.08 -8.55
C PRO A 126 -8.14 12.48 -8.18
N TRP A 127 -7.54 13.08 -7.16
CA TRP A 127 -7.69 14.50 -6.84
C TRP A 127 -7.28 15.38 -8.04
N PRO A 128 -7.94 16.54 -8.32
CA PRO A 128 -9.05 17.13 -7.54
C PRO A 128 -10.44 16.55 -7.87
N ASP A 129 -10.60 15.87 -8.97
CA ASP A 129 -11.90 15.34 -9.45
C ASP A 129 -12.07 13.88 -8.98
N LYS A 130 -11.81 13.65 -7.67
CA LYS A 130 -11.87 12.31 -7.07
C LYS A 130 -13.20 11.64 -7.33
N LYS A 131 -13.15 10.46 -7.96
CA LYS A 131 -14.31 9.62 -8.20
C LYS A 131 -13.93 8.15 -8.02
N GLY A 132 -14.61 7.47 -7.11
CA GLY A 132 -14.53 6.03 -6.85
C GLY A 132 -15.80 5.30 -7.24
N ASP A 133 -15.65 4.02 -7.52
CA ASP A 133 -16.71 3.02 -7.71
C ASP A 133 -16.57 1.98 -6.59
N ILE A 134 -17.34 2.18 -5.51
CA ILE A 134 -17.29 1.35 -4.31
C ILE A 134 -18.06 0.02 -4.48
N ASP A 135 -18.89 -0.07 -5.51
CA ASP A 135 -19.59 -1.31 -5.84
C ASP A 135 -18.66 -2.30 -6.58
N TRP A 136 -17.50 -1.81 -7.06
CA TRP A 136 -16.49 -2.66 -7.69
C TRP A 136 -15.64 -3.36 -6.64
N ASN A 137 -15.57 -4.68 -6.70
CA ASN A 137 -14.83 -5.51 -5.77
C ASN A 137 -13.82 -6.40 -6.49
N LEU A 138 -12.65 -6.62 -5.90
CA LEU A 138 -11.64 -7.54 -6.41
C LEU A 138 -12.08 -8.99 -6.18
N ALA A 139 -12.41 -9.69 -7.26
CA ALA A 139 -12.78 -11.11 -7.18
C ALA A 139 -11.60 -11.97 -6.70
N GLY A 140 -11.84 -12.79 -5.67
CA GLY A 140 -10.84 -13.69 -5.10
C GLY A 140 -9.84 -13.01 -4.17
N LEU A 141 -10.08 -11.77 -3.74
CA LEU A 141 -9.32 -11.13 -2.67
C LEU A 141 -9.41 -11.97 -1.39
N GLU A 142 -8.26 -12.27 -0.79
CA GLU A 142 -8.18 -12.89 0.53
C GLU A 142 -7.42 -11.97 1.48
N THR A 143 -7.94 -11.79 2.69
CA THR A 143 -7.29 -10.97 3.73
C THR A 143 -7.29 -11.69 5.07
N ARG A 144 -6.27 -11.40 5.89
CA ARG A 144 -6.21 -11.84 7.28
C ARG A 144 -5.64 -10.72 8.14
N VAL A 145 -6.15 -10.61 9.36
CA VAL A 145 -5.62 -9.70 10.37
C VAL A 145 -5.32 -10.49 11.65
N ALA A 146 -4.21 -10.17 12.29
CA ALA A 146 -3.82 -10.73 13.57
C ALA A 146 -3.30 -9.62 14.49
N THR A 147 -3.65 -9.70 15.78
CA THR A 147 -3.10 -8.82 16.81
C THR A 147 -1.62 -9.12 17.03
N LEU A 148 -0.78 -8.09 17.08
CA LEU A 148 0.61 -8.18 17.48
C LEU A 148 0.72 -8.04 18.99
N GLY A 149 1.31 -9.03 19.64
CA GLY A 149 1.46 -9.09 21.09
C GLY A 149 0.30 -9.79 21.76
N ASP A 150 0.10 -9.52 23.05
CA ASP A 150 -0.99 -10.08 23.84
C ASP A 150 -2.28 -9.31 23.55
N ALA A 151 -3.42 -10.00 23.42
CA ALA A 151 -4.71 -9.38 23.16
C ALA A 151 -5.15 -8.39 24.24
N SER A 152 -4.68 -8.58 25.49
CA SER A 152 -4.93 -7.66 26.62
C SER A 152 -3.97 -6.46 26.65
N LYS A 153 -2.87 -6.53 25.89
CA LYS A 153 -1.84 -5.50 25.72
C LYS A 153 -1.33 -5.54 24.29
N PRO A 154 -2.12 -5.15 23.30
CA PRO A 154 -1.70 -5.15 21.92
C PRO A 154 -0.51 -4.20 21.73
N ARG A 155 0.39 -4.58 20.85
CA ARG A 155 1.47 -3.71 20.36
C ARG A 155 1.16 -3.18 18.96
N GLY A 156 0.06 -3.68 18.39
CA GLY A 156 -0.39 -3.37 17.05
C GLY A 156 -1.12 -4.54 16.42
N TRP A 157 -1.19 -4.52 15.12
CA TRP A 157 -1.82 -5.56 14.32
C TRP A 157 -1.10 -5.74 12.98
N THR A 158 -1.22 -6.94 12.42
CA THR A 158 -0.71 -7.28 11.10
C THR A 158 -1.88 -7.54 10.19
N ALA A 159 -1.91 -6.91 9.02
CA ALA A 159 -2.81 -7.25 7.92
C ALA A 159 -2.02 -7.90 6.78
N THR A 160 -2.54 -9.00 6.24
CA THR A 160 -2.04 -9.61 5.02
C THR A 160 -3.16 -9.68 3.99
N ALA A 161 -2.79 -9.55 2.72
CA ALA A 161 -3.73 -9.66 1.61
C ALA A 161 -3.11 -10.45 0.44
N PHE A 162 -3.95 -11.21 -0.26
CA PHE A 162 -3.65 -11.82 -1.55
C PHE A 162 -4.57 -11.27 -2.61
N LEU A 163 -3.98 -10.66 -3.63
CA LEU A 163 -4.66 -10.08 -4.78
C LEU A 163 -4.41 -10.96 -6.00
N PRO A 164 -5.36 -11.82 -6.41
CA PRO A 164 -5.17 -12.70 -7.55
C PRO A 164 -5.17 -11.92 -8.86
N TRP A 165 -4.25 -12.27 -9.78
CA TRP A 165 -4.21 -11.67 -11.10
C TRP A 165 -5.51 -11.84 -11.87
N SER A 166 -6.20 -12.97 -11.67
CA SER A 166 -7.51 -13.25 -12.28
C SER A 166 -8.61 -12.29 -11.84
N GLY A 167 -8.50 -11.72 -10.63
CA GLY A 167 -9.41 -10.68 -10.16
C GLY A 167 -8.99 -9.29 -10.64
N LEU A 168 -7.69 -8.98 -10.55
CA LEU A 168 -7.16 -7.68 -10.95
C LEU A 168 -7.39 -7.35 -12.42
N ILE A 169 -7.44 -8.34 -13.32
CA ILE A 169 -7.66 -8.09 -14.76
C ILE A 169 -9.00 -7.39 -15.04
N ALA A 170 -9.97 -7.45 -14.13
CA ALA A 170 -11.23 -6.73 -14.24
C ALA A 170 -11.07 -5.20 -14.05
N LEU A 171 -9.94 -4.76 -13.48
CA LEU A 171 -9.62 -3.34 -13.36
C LEU A 171 -9.16 -2.81 -14.72
N PRO A 172 -9.73 -1.71 -15.27
CA PRO A 172 -9.39 -1.21 -16.60
C PRO A 172 -7.92 -0.86 -16.81
N SER A 173 -7.21 -0.41 -15.79
CA SER A 173 -5.76 -0.16 -15.87
C SER A 173 -4.97 -1.47 -15.92
N ALA A 174 -5.35 -2.49 -15.16
CA ALA A 174 -4.70 -3.79 -15.15
C ALA A 174 -4.92 -4.57 -16.47
N ALA A 175 -6.06 -4.37 -17.13
CA ALA A 175 -6.32 -4.96 -18.44
C ALA A 175 -5.39 -4.47 -19.55
N LYS A 176 -4.63 -3.40 -19.34
CA LYS A 176 -3.67 -2.82 -20.31
C LYS A 176 -2.24 -3.33 -20.13
N VAL A 177 -1.97 -4.10 -19.09
CA VAL A 177 -0.65 -4.64 -18.78
C VAL A 177 -0.65 -6.16 -18.79
N ALA A 178 0.52 -6.77 -18.87
CA ALA A 178 0.63 -8.23 -18.79
C ALA A 178 0.37 -8.71 -17.35
N LEU A 179 -0.43 -9.76 -17.19
CA LEU A 179 -0.67 -10.47 -15.96
C LEU A 179 -0.46 -11.99 -16.17
N PRO A 180 0.35 -12.67 -15.34
CA PRO A 180 1.22 -12.10 -14.32
C PRO A 180 2.28 -11.14 -14.90
N PRO A 181 2.77 -10.18 -14.11
CA PRO A 181 3.87 -9.32 -14.52
C PRO A 181 5.16 -10.13 -14.69
N LYS A 182 6.16 -9.54 -15.36
CA LYS A 182 7.48 -10.13 -15.55
C LYS A 182 8.53 -9.32 -14.79
N PRO A 183 9.66 -9.92 -14.43
CA PRO A 183 10.79 -9.16 -13.89
C PRO A 183 11.16 -7.99 -14.79
N GLY A 184 11.20 -6.78 -14.22
CA GLY A 184 11.41 -5.52 -14.92
C GLY A 184 10.14 -4.72 -15.19
N ASP A 185 8.96 -5.33 -15.13
CA ASP A 185 7.70 -4.58 -15.20
C ASP A 185 7.56 -3.69 -13.97
N ALA A 186 6.93 -2.54 -14.14
CA ALA A 186 6.71 -1.58 -13.08
C ALA A 186 5.30 -1.00 -13.13
N TRP A 187 4.64 -1.00 -11.97
CA TRP A 187 3.40 -0.29 -11.71
C TRP A 187 3.70 0.99 -10.93
N ARG A 188 2.67 1.75 -10.57
CA ARG A 188 2.77 2.78 -9.55
C ARG A 188 1.92 2.42 -8.34
N PHE A 189 2.35 2.83 -7.17
CA PHE A 189 1.64 2.57 -5.93
C PHE A 189 1.96 3.62 -4.86
N ASN A 190 1.14 3.63 -3.83
CA ASN A 190 1.48 4.22 -2.54
C ASN A 190 0.78 3.44 -1.43
N VAL A 191 1.29 3.55 -0.20
CA VAL A 191 0.71 2.92 0.99
C VAL A 191 0.48 3.96 2.08
N PHE A 192 -0.59 3.76 2.85
CA PHE A 192 -1.08 4.75 3.79
C PHE A 192 -1.51 4.10 5.10
N ARG A 193 -1.64 4.93 6.13
CA ARG A 193 -2.22 4.61 7.41
C ARG A 193 -3.11 5.74 7.85
N ILE A 194 -4.32 5.42 8.29
CA ILE A 194 -5.14 6.31 9.12
C ILE A 194 -5.20 5.70 10.51
N GLU A 195 -4.91 6.51 11.51
CA GLU A 195 -4.86 6.11 12.92
C GLU A 195 -5.72 7.05 13.75
N ARG A 196 -6.48 6.49 14.68
CA ARG A 196 -7.29 7.22 15.67
C ARG A 196 -6.69 7.08 17.07
N PRO A 197 -5.76 7.96 17.48
CA PRO A 197 -5.03 7.83 18.71
C PRO A 197 -5.90 7.61 19.94
N GLY A 198 -5.56 6.59 20.74
CA GLY A 198 -6.28 6.26 21.98
C GLY A 198 -7.42 5.27 21.81
N GLY A 199 -7.55 4.62 20.66
CA GLY A 199 -8.49 3.52 20.43
C GLY A 199 -9.95 3.92 20.61
N LYS A 200 -10.35 5.05 20.05
CA LYS A 200 -11.71 5.60 20.12
C LYS A 200 -11.97 6.62 19.03
N PRO A 201 -13.25 6.94 18.75
CA PRO A 201 -13.60 8.03 17.86
C PRO A 201 -12.89 9.31 18.29
N SER A 202 -12.23 9.96 17.35
CA SER A 202 -11.57 11.25 17.57
C SER A 202 -11.90 12.19 16.40
N PRO A 203 -11.90 13.52 16.64
CA PRO A 203 -12.03 14.46 15.54
C PRO A 203 -10.94 14.22 14.49
N GLU A 204 -11.26 14.43 13.23
CA GLU A 204 -10.33 14.27 12.10
C GLU A 204 -9.01 15.02 12.31
N LYS A 205 -9.06 16.20 12.94
CA LYS A 205 -7.87 17.01 13.26
C LYS A 205 -6.87 16.30 14.22
N ASP A 206 -7.33 15.31 14.97
CA ASP A 206 -6.53 14.55 15.94
C ASP A 206 -6.10 13.19 15.35
N ALA A 207 -6.59 12.84 14.16
CA ALA A 207 -6.18 11.64 13.43
C ALA A 207 -4.76 11.79 12.86
N VAL A 208 -4.08 10.66 12.73
CA VAL A 208 -2.79 10.58 12.03
C VAL A 208 -3.05 10.07 10.62
N PHE A 209 -2.80 10.92 9.64
CA PHE A 209 -2.78 10.55 8.23
C PHE A 209 -1.33 10.41 7.78
N ALA A 210 -0.88 9.19 7.56
CA ALA A 210 0.49 8.91 7.21
C ALA A 210 0.58 8.20 5.85
N ALA A 211 1.52 8.64 5.01
CA ALA A 211 1.82 8.07 3.71
C ALA A 211 3.30 7.73 3.59
N TRP A 212 3.64 6.60 2.97
CA TRP A 212 5.03 6.27 2.65
C TRP A 212 5.65 7.29 1.70
N SER A 213 4.93 7.65 0.65
CA SER A 213 5.28 8.79 -0.20
C SER A 213 4.28 9.91 0.06
N PRO A 214 4.69 11.00 0.76
CA PRO A 214 3.78 12.06 1.14
C PRO A 214 3.13 12.73 -0.08
N PRO A 215 1.79 12.90 -0.08
CA PRO A 215 1.11 13.67 -1.10
C PRO A 215 1.46 15.17 -1.00
N SER A 216 1.39 15.85 -2.12
CA SER A 216 1.61 17.30 -2.21
C SER A 216 0.33 18.11 -1.89
N VAL A 217 -0.79 17.44 -1.79
CA VAL A 217 -2.13 17.99 -1.51
C VAL A 217 -2.75 17.31 -0.29
N LYS A 218 -3.84 17.87 0.24
CA LYS A 218 -4.57 17.28 1.37
C LYS A 218 -5.47 16.11 0.92
N SER A 219 -4.87 15.13 0.26
CA SER A 219 -5.58 13.92 -0.18
C SER A 219 -4.57 12.82 -0.44
N PHE A 220 -4.87 11.58 -0.04
CA PHE A 220 -4.10 10.40 -0.43
C PHE A 220 -4.20 10.12 -1.94
N HIS A 221 -5.28 10.59 -2.58
CA HIS A 221 -5.52 10.42 -4.02
C HIS A 221 -4.68 11.37 -4.91
N ASP A 222 -3.50 11.77 -4.46
CA ASP A 222 -2.50 12.50 -5.24
C ASP A 222 -1.69 11.51 -6.08
N ALA A 223 -2.09 11.26 -7.33
CA ALA A 223 -1.39 10.35 -8.22
C ALA A 223 0.07 10.77 -8.51
N ALA A 224 0.44 12.05 -8.31
CA ALA A 224 1.81 12.51 -8.42
C ALA A 224 2.71 11.97 -7.28
N ALA A 225 2.11 11.60 -6.15
CA ALA A 225 2.82 10.99 -5.03
C ALA A 225 3.01 9.47 -5.16
N PHE A 226 2.42 8.80 -6.15
CA PHE A 226 2.65 7.38 -6.38
C PHE A 226 4.08 7.12 -6.86
N ARG A 227 4.67 6.02 -6.41
CA ARG A 227 6.05 5.61 -6.70
C ARG A 227 6.07 4.29 -7.44
N ASP A 228 7.22 3.96 -8.01
CA ASP A 228 7.37 2.74 -8.79
C ASP A 228 7.35 1.51 -7.88
N LEU A 229 6.49 0.55 -8.22
CA LEU A 229 6.46 -0.82 -7.73
C LEU A 229 7.07 -1.70 -8.80
N VAL A 230 8.32 -2.12 -8.63
CA VAL A 230 9.09 -2.84 -9.64
C VAL A 230 9.09 -4.33 -9.34
N PHE A 231 8.58 -5.15 -10.25
CA PHE A 231 8.60 -6.60 -10.11
C PHE A 231 10.00 -7.13 -10.41
N VAL A 232 10.57 -7.84 -9.44
CA VAL A 232 11.91 -8.45 -9.59
C VAL A 232 11.83 -9.97 -9.52
N GLY A 233 12.87 -10.65 -10.00
CA GLY A 233 13.00 -12.11 -9.89
C GLY A 233 13.11 -12.60 -8.44
N PRO A 234 13.43 -13.89 -8.23
CA PRO A 234 13.72 -14.42 -6.89
C PRO A 234 14.79 -13.57 -6.21
N ALA A 235 14.65 -13.38 -4.89
CA ALA A 235 15.71 -12.77 -4.09
C ALA A 235 17.03 -13.54 -4.32
N ARG A 236 18.11 -12.80 -4.54
CA ARG A 236 19.45 -13.37 -4.74
C ARG A 236 20.07 -13.79 -3.42
#